data_f54fffaf84e2dda2432bd1cf279771dd
#
_entry.id   f54fffaf84e2dda2432bd1cf279771dd
#
_cell.length_a   1.000
_cell.length_b   1.000
_cell.length_c   1.000
_cell.angle_alpha   90.00
_cell.angle_beta   90.00
_cell.angle_gamma   90.00
#
_symmetry.space_group_name_H-M   'P 1'
#
loop_
_entity.id
_entity.type
_entity.pdbx_description
1 polymer ?
#
loop_
_entity_poly.entity_id
_entity_poly.type
_entity_poly.pdbx_seq_one_letter_code
_entity_poly.pdbx_strand_id
1 'polypeptide(L)'
;MEHAVPFPDFRWRTAAIVAAGVAALELVGLIVVGTVALGHTVTRHSARAAVAPPHRPQAASKPVQHASLPRTRTRVVVLNGNGQAGAAGAEADAIRARGYKISAVGNAPRPSQSPTLVMYRPGFAAEAHRLARDTGIGVVSALDGLKTSSLHRAQLVIVLGAS
;
A
#
# COMPACT_ATOMS: atom_id res chain seq x y z
N MET A 1 41.57 -57.75 5.52
CA MET A 1 41.34 -56.32 5.68
C MET A 1 40.32 -55.90 4.64
N GLU A 2 39.09 -55.89 5.03
CA GLU A 2 37.93 -55.67 4.15
C GLU A 2 37.57 -54.20 4.20
N HIS A 3 37.78 -53.48 3.10
CA HIS A 3 37.41 -52.06 2.96
C HIS A 3 35.94 -52.01 2.60
N ALA A 4 35.09 -51.69 3.61
CA ALA A 4 33.71 -51.33 3.38
C ALA A 4 33.64 -49.96 2.66
N VAL A 5 33.10 -49.96 1.43
CA VAL A 5 32.81 -48.74 0.67
C VAL A 5 31.55 -48.11 1.26
N PRO A 6 31.57 -46.85 1.73
CA PRO A 6 30.34 -46.21 2.21
C PRO A 6 29.44 -45.91 1.01
N PHE A 7 28.21 -46.38 1.05
CA PHE A 7 27.17 -46.00 0.10
C PHE A 7 26.81 -44.53 0.27
N PRO A 8 26.74 -43.71 -0.81
CA PRO A 8 26.31 -42.34 -0.69
C PRO A 8 24.82 -42.28 -0.28
N ASP A 9 24.56 -41.65 0.82
CA ASP A 9 23.19 -41.37 1.28
C ASP A 9 22.43 -40.59 0.21
N PHE A 10 21.66 -41.32 -0.58
CA PHE A 10 20.86 -40.73 -1.64
C PHE A 10 19.77 -39.85 -1.04
N ARG A 11 19.78 -38.58 -1.39
CA ARG A 11 18.89 -37.52 -0.86
C ARG A 11 17.44 -37.69 -1.36
N TRP A 12 16.87 -38.87 -1.21
CA TRP A 12 15.50 -39.19 -1.63
C TRP A 12 14.45 -38.35 -0.91
N ARG A 13 14.76 -37.87 0.29
CA ARG A 13 13.88 -36.98 1.06
C ARG A 13 13.72 -35.60 0.38
N THR A 14 14.80 -35.05 -0.19
CA THR A 14 14.74 -33.81 -0.97
C THR A 14 14.02 -33.99 -2.29
N ALA A 15 14.18 -35.09 -2.96
CA ALA A 15 13.46 -35.42 -4.19
C ALA A 15 11.94 -35.56 -3.93
N ALA A 16 11.56 -36.19 -2.81
CA ALA A 16 10.16 -36.34 -2.42
C ALA A 16 9.49 -34.97 -2.08
N ILE A 17 10.23 -34.08 -1.44
CA ILE A 17 9.71 -32.73 -1.10
C ILE A 17 9.51 -31.89 -2.37
N VAL A 18 10.43 -31.94 -3.32
CA VAL A 18 10.29 -31.23 -4.61
C VAL A 18 9.11 -31.76 -5.41
N ALA A 19 8.94 -33.08 -5.49
CA ALA A 19 7.81 -33.70 -6.20
C ALA A 19 6.45 -33.32 -5.57
N ALA A 20 6.37 -33.29 -4.25
CA ALA A 20 5.16 -32.86 -3.55
C ALA A 20 4.83 -31.36 -3.77
N GLY A 21 5.85 -30.51 -3.85
CA GLY A 21 5.70 -29.09 -4.13
C GLY A 21 5.15 -28.81 -5.52
N VAL A 22 5.63 -29.53 -6.54
CA VAL A 22 5.16 -29.38 -7.93
C VAL A 22 3.71 -29.84 -8.06
N ALA A 23 3.34 -30.96 -7.46
CA ALA A 23 1.97 -31.48 -7.49
C ALA A 23 0.96 -30.53 -6.82
N ALA A 24 1.37 -29.86 -5.74
CA ALA A 24 0.51 -28.86 -5.07
C ALA A 24 0.29 -27.60 -5.94
N LEU A 25 1.30 -27.17 -6.68
CA LEU A 25 1.20 -26.02 -7.59
C LEU A 25 0.28 -26.33 -8.78
N GLU A 26 0.34 -27.53 -9.34
CA GLU A 26 -0.55 -27.96 -10.43
C GLU A 26 -2.00 -28.06 -9.97
N LEU A 27 -2.26 -28.54 -8.75
CA LEU A 27 -3.61 -28.62 -8.19
C LEU A 27 -4.23 -27.24 -8.00
N VAL A 28 -3.47 -26.25 -7.51
CA VAL A 28 -3.93 -24.86 -7.38
C VAL A 28 -4.22 -24.24 -8.75
N GLY A 29 -3.37 -24.51 -9.75
CA GLY A 29 -3.59 -24.05 -11.12
C GLY A 29 -4.89 -24.59 -11.72
N LEU A 30 -5.18 -25.87 -11.50
CA LEU A 30 -6.39 -26.54 -12.00
C LEU A 30 -7.68 -26.00 -11.34
N ILE A 31 -7.63 -25.67 -10.04
CA ILE A 31 -8.77 -25.05 -9.32
C ILE A 31 -9.05 -23.65 -9.86
N VAL A 32 -8.03 -22.84 -10.12
CA VAL A 32 -8.21 -21.47 -10.64
C VAL A 32 -8.79 -21.50 -12.06
N VAL A 33 -8.29 -22.38 -12.94
CA VAL A 33 -8.81 -22.53 -14.31
C VAL A 33 -10.21 -23.12 -14.31
N GLY A 34 -10.49 -24.09 -13.42
CA GLY A 34 -11.83 -24.71 -13.31
C GLY A 34 -12.91 -23.75 -12.86
N THR A 35 -12.60 -22.86 -11.91
CA THR A 35 -13.58 -21.86 -11.44
C THR A 35 -13.90 -20.77 -12.47
N VAL A 36 -12.94 -20.39 -13.31
CA VAL A 36 -13.17 -19.44 -14.41
C VAL A 36 -13.99 -20.08 -15.53
N ALA A 37 -13.76 -21.37 -15.84
CA ALA A 37 -14.50 -22.07 -16.89
C ALA A 37 -15.97 -22.37 -16.53
N LEU A 38 -16.26 -22.73 -15.27
CA LEU A 38 -17.64 -22.96 -14.82
C LEU A 38 -18.45 -21.68 -14.62
N GLY A 39 -17.81 -20.54 -14.35
CA GLY A 39 -18.50 -19.25 -14.19
C GLY A 39 -19.11 -18.69 -15.48
N HIS A 40 -18.71 -19.20 -16.65
CA HIS A 40 -19.20 -18.68 -17.94
C HIS A 40 -20.38 -19.43 -18.56
N THR A 41 -20.84 -20.55 -17.99
CA THR A 41 -21.88 -21.37 -18.59
C THR A 41 -23.27 -21.28 -17.95
N VAL A 42 -23.48 -20.50 -16.88
CA VAL A 42 -24.76 -20.44 -16.16
C VAL A 42 -25.66 -19.25 -16.59
N THR A 43 -25.23 -18.42 -17.54
CA THR A 43 -26.00 -17.20 -17.87
C THR A 43 -26.66 -17.24 -19.27
N ARG A 44 -27.14 -18.39 -19.73
CA ARG A 44 -27.98 -18.41 -20.94
C ARG A 44 -29.13 -19.40 -20.79
N HIS A 45 -30.14 -19.06 -20.07
CA HIS A 45 -31.53 -19.44 -20.29
C HIS A 45 -32.41 -18.78 -19.22
N SER A 46 -32.94 -17.62 -19.49
CA SER A 46 -34.22 -17.18 -18.93
C SER A 46 -34.83 -16.13 -19.84
N ALA A 47 -36.00 -16.49 -20.22
CA ALA A 47 -36.90 -15.83 -21.14
C ALA A 47 -37.16 -14.35 -20.86
N ARG A 48 -37.12 -13.59 -21.92
CA ARG A 48 -37.93 -12.47 -22.37
C ARG A 48 -39.18 -12.20 -21.52
N ALA A 49 -39.06 -11.29 -20.56
CA ALA A 49 -40.13 -10.47 -20.08
C ALA A 49 -39.66 -9.02 -20.10
N ALA A 50 -40.37 -8.18 -20.83
CA ALA A 50 -40.11 -6.76 -20.91
C ALA A 50 -40.37 -6.11 -19.56
N VAL A 51 -39.31 -5.84 -18.83
CA VAL A 51 -39.29 -5.02 -17.63
C VAL A 51 -38.27 -3.93 -17.84
N ALA A 52 -38.66 -2.68 -17.52
CA ALA A 52 -37.84 -1.48 -17.60
C ALA A 52 -36.42 -1.72 -17.09
N PRO A 53 -35.37 -1.05 -17.66
CA PRO A 53 -34.01 -1.30 -17.27
C PRO A 53 -33.86 -1.04 -15.77
N PRO A 54 -33.30 -2.00 -15.00
CA PRO A 54 -32.99 -1.74 -13.60
C PRO A 54 -31.98 -0.59 -13.60
N HIS A 55 -32.32 0.48 -12.87
CA HIS A 55 -31.34 1.51 -12.54
C HIS A 55 -30.16 0.78 -11.91
N ARG A 56 -29.08 0.60 -12.68
CA ARG A 56 -27.77 0.21 -12.14
C ARG A 56 -27.48 1.22 -11.04
N PRO A 57 -27.24 0.81 -9.80
CA PRO A 57 -26.76 1.74 -8.80
C PRO A 57 -25.49 2.33 -9.40
N GLN A 58 -25.57 3.56 -9.85
CA GLN A 58 -24.39 4.35 -10.20
C GLN A 58 -23.61 4.39 -8.90
N ALA A 59 -22.51 3.62 -8.84
CA ALA A 59 -21.57 3.76 -7.74
C ALA A 59 -21.29 5.25 -7.67
N ALA A 60 -21.81 5.89 -6.63
CA ALA A 60 -21.69 7.31 -6.42
C ALA A 60 -20.19 7.60 -6.46
N SER A 61 -19.72 8.15 -7.57
CA SER A 61 -18.35 8.63 -7.70
C SER A 61 -18.18 9.59 -6.55
N LYS A 62 -17.40 9.19 -5.52
CA LYS A 62 -17.11 10.08 -4.41
C LYS A 62 -16.61 11.37 -5.04
N PRO A 63 -17.23 12.53 -4.74
CA PRO A 63 -16.84 13.79 -5.36
C PRO A 63 -15.33 13.93 -5.19
N VAL A 64 -14.61 14.18 -6.30
CA VAL A 64 -13.18 14.48 -6.26
C VAL A 64 -13.03 15.75 -5.42
N GLN A 65 -12.66 15.58 -4.17
CA GLN A 65 -12.44 16.70 -3.28
C GLN A 65 -11.18 17.41 -3.76
N HIS A 66 -11.33 18.59 -4.30
CA HIS A 66 -10.20 19.46 -4.62
C HIS A 66 -9.62 20.01 -3.31
N ALA A 67 -8.27 20.11 -3.26
CA ALA A 67 -7.58 20.70 -2.13
C ALA A 67 -8.03 22.15 -1.91
N SER A 68 -8.63 22.43 -0.77
CA SER A 68 -9.20 23.74 -0.43
C SER A 68 -8.13 24.72 0.09
N LEU A 69 -7.07 24.22 0.74
CA LEU A 69 -5.98 25.05 1.23
C LEU A 69 -4.88 25.19 0.17
N PRO A 70 -4.36 26.41 -0.09
CA PRO A 70 -3.16 26.56 -0.91
C PRO A 70 -1.94 25.96 -0.20
N ARG A 71 -0.88 25.61 -0.97
CA ARG A 71 0.36 25.03 -0.41
C ARG A 71 0.92 25.89 0.72
N THR A 72 0.91 27.21 0.57
CA THR A 72 1.41 28.19 1.56
C THR A 72 0.65 28.19 2.89
N ARG A 73 -0.54 27.62 2.94
CA ARG A 73 -1.32 27.43 4.17
C ARG A 73 -1.36 25.98 4.65
N THR A 74 -0.91 25.04 3.82
CA THR A 74 -0.84 23.62 4.17
C THR A 74 0.40 23.38 5.01
N ARG A 75 0.21 22.94 6.25
CA ARG A 75 1.28 22.66 7.22
C ARG A 75 1.59 21.17 7.25
N VAL A 76 2.86 20.84 7.20
CA VAL A 76 3.36 19.48 7.14
C VAL A 76 4.32 19.23 8.30
N VAL A 77 4.23 18.09 8.95
CA VAL A 77 5.25 17.51 9.82
C VAL A 77 6.00 16.45 9.04
N VAL A 78 7.32 16.40 9.16
CA VAL A 78 8.15 15.37 8.54
C VAL A 78 8.82 14.56 9.63
N LEU A 79 8.56 13.25 9.62
CA LEU A 79 9.07 12.30 10.62
C LEU A 79 10.01 11.31 9.95
N ASN A 80 11.20 11.17 10.52
CA ASN A 80 12.15 10.15 10.14
C ASN A 80 11.75 8.80 10.76
N GLY A 81 11.35 7.86 9.93
CA GLY A 81 11.07 6.47 10.33
C GLY A 81 12.06 5.48 9.74
N ASN A 82 12.94 5.89 8.79
CA ASN A 82 13.92 5.02 8.15
C ASN A 82 15.27 4.94 8.90
N GLY A 83 15.45 5.74 9.95
CA GLY A 83 16.67 5.75 10.75
C GLY A 83 17.87 6.47 10.12
N GLN A 84 17.76 7.02 8.93
CA GLN A 84 18.86 7.74 8.30
C GLN A 84 18.98 9.16 8.89
N ALA A 85 20.16 9.49 9.42
CA ALA A 85 20.40 10.81 9.98
C ALA A 85 20.22 11.91 8.91
N GLY A 86 19.48 12.97 9.25
CA GLY A 86 19.25 14.10 8.36
C GLY A 86 18.15 13.91 7.30
N ALA A 87 17.65 12.69 7.08
CA ALA A 87 16.67 12.41 6.01
C ALA A 87 15.42 13.27 6.13
N ALA A 88 14.82 13.40 7.33
CA ALA A 88 13.64 14.23 7.53
C ALA A 88 13.91 15.72 7.32
N GLY A 89 15.12 16.21 7.59
CA GLY A 89 15.53 17.58 7.31
C GLY A 89 15.60 17.85 5.81
N ALA A 90 16.27 16.98 5.07
CA ALA A 90 16.39 17.10 3.62
C ALA A 90 15.01 17.05 2.93
N GLU A 91 14.13 16.14 3.35
CA GLU A 91 12.78 16.08 2.81
C GLU A 91 11.97 17.34 3.17
N ALA A 92 12.09 17.84 4.40
CA ALA A 92 11.44 19.09 4.81
C ALA A 92 11.86 20.27 3.95
N ASP A 93 13.14 20.38 3.56
CA ASP A 93 13.64 21.43 2.69
C ASP A 93 13.09 21.30 1.27
N ALA A 94 13.02 20.07 0.75
CA ALA A 94 12.40 19.79 -0.54
C ALA A 94 10.91 20.18 -0.57
N ILE A 95 10.18 19.95 0.53
CA ILE A 95 8.77 20.30 0.66
C ILE A 95 8.58 21.82 0.79
N ARG A 96 9.48 22.51 1.52
CA ARG A 96 9.49 23.99 1.57
C ARG A 96 9.68 24.61 0.21
N ALA A 97 10.61 24.07 -0.59
CA ALA A 97 10.86 24.52 -1.96
C ALA A 97 9.62 24.42 -2.86
N ARG A 98 8.70 23.49 -2.56
CA ARG A 98 7.39 23.37 -3.23
C ARG A 98 6.29 24.30 -2.68
N GLY A 99 6.64 25.15 -1.71
CA GLY A 99 5.75 26.16 -1.15
C GLY A 99 4.92 25.71 0.05
N TYR A 100 5.15 24.54 0.62
CA TYR A 100 4.46 24.09 1.83
C TYR A 100 5.10 24.66 3.10
N LYS A 101 4.31 24.76 4.18
CA LYS A 101 4.84 25.15 5.49
C LYS A 101 5.22 23.92 6.31
N ILE A 102 6.46 23.87 6.78
CA ILE A 102 6.90 22.85 7.72
C ILE A 102 6.62 23.31 9.14
N SER A 103 5.84 22.52 9.89
CA SER A 103 5.51 22.78 11.29
C SER A 103 6.52 22.18 12.26
N ALA A 104 7.03 20.98 11.93
CA ALA A 104 8.05 20.30 12.71
C ALA A 104 8.78 19.26 11.87
N VAL A 105 10.00 18.95 12.30
CA VAL A 105 10.82 17.86 11.78
C VAL A 105 11.29 17.04 12.99
N GLY A 106 11.21 15.72 12.90
CA GLY A 106 11.57 14.85 14.03
C GLY A 106 11.70 13.39 13.64
N ASN A 107 11.73 12.54 14.64
CA ASN A 107 11.74 11.10 14.44
C ASN A 107 10.34 10.52 14.62
N ALA A 108 10.02 9.48 13.89
CA ALA A 108 8.80 8.70 14.10
C ALA A 108 8.89 7.99 15.46
N PRO A 109 7.76 7.82 16.19
CA PRO A 109 7.76 7.12 17.49
C PRO A 109 8.25 5.66 17.39
N ARG A 110 8.14 5.08 16.19
CA ARG A 110 8.63 3.73 15.87
C ARG A 110 9.31 3.76 14.51
N PRO A 111 10.40 2.99 14.32
CA PRO A 111 10.99 2.79 13.01
C PRO A 111 9.94 2.25 12.02
N SER A 112 9.95 2.73 10.79
CA SER A 112 9.04 2.28 9.74
C SER A 112 9.78 1.38 8.76
N GLN A 113 9.36 0.13 8.68
CA GLN A 113 9.78 -0.80 7.61
C GLN A 113 8.90 -0.67 6.37
N SER A 114 7.82 0.12 6.46
CA SER A 114 6.92 0.40 5.35
C SER A 114 7.50 1.49 4.44
N PRO A 115 7.03 1.60 3.20
CA PRO A 115 7.40 2.71 2.33
C PRO A 115 7.06 4.07 2.93
N THR A 116 7.71 5.12 2.45
CA THR A 116 7.37 6.51 2.78
C THR A 116 5.90 6.79 2.46
N LEU A 117 5.18 7.45 3.38
CA LEU A 117 3.77 7.72 3.24
C LEU A 117 3.38 9.13 3.69
N VAL A 118 2.29 9.64 3.12
CA VAL A 118 1.62 10.87 3.55
C VAL A 118 0.40 10.50 4.38
N MET A 119 0.31 10.99 5.61
CA MET A 119 -0.87 10.86 6.45
C MET A 119 -1.59 12.20 6.56
N TYR A 120 -2.92 12.16 6.70
CA TYR A 120 -3.72 13.37 6.79
C TYR A 120 -4.70 13.33 7.97
N ARG A 121 -4.94 14.50 8.54
CA ARG A 121 -6.04 14.70 9.51
C ARG A 121 -7.38 14.67 8.77
N PRO A 122 -8.47 14.26 9.44
CA PRO A 122 -9.82 14.31 8.86
C PRO A 122 -10.09 15.67 8.19
N GLY A 123 -10.62 15.64 6.97
CA GLY A 123 -10.93 16.82 6.16
C GLY A 123 -9.81 17.30 5.24
N PHE A 124 -8.58 16.72 5.29
CA PHE A 124 -7.43 17.16 4.49
C PHE A 124 -6.92 16.11 3.51
N ALA A 125 -7.78 15.17 3.11
CA ALA A 125 -7.41 14.10 2.16
C ALA A 125 -6.96 14.67 0.80
N ALA A 126 -7.63 15.69 0.30
CA ALA A 126 -7.31 16.31 -1.00
C ALA A 126 -5.94 17.01 -0.99
N GLU A 127 -5.60 17.68 0.12
CA GLU A 127 -4.28 18.28 0.35
C GLU A 127 -3.19 17.20 0.42
N ALA A 128 -3.47 16.06 1.07
CA ALA A 128 -2.54 14.95 1.15
C ALA A 128 -2.27 14.32 -0.22
N HIS A 129 -3.29 14.08 -1.01
CA HIS A 129 -3.11 13.59 -2.38
C HIS A 129 -2.35 14.58 -3.27
N ARG A 130 -2.54 15.90 -3.07
CA ARG A 130 -1.75 16.90 -3.76
C ARG A 130 -0.28 16.84 -3.33
N LEU A 131 0.00 16.80 -2.00
CA LEU A 131 1.36 16.69 -1.48
C LEU A 131 2.04 15.43 -2.00
N ALA A 132 1.35 14.30 -1.98
CA ALA A 132 1.84 13.01 -2.48
C ALA A 132 2.26 13.10 -3.96
N ARG A 133 1.43 13.71 -4.82
CA ARG A 133 1.80 13.97 -6.23
C ARG A 133 2.99 14.91 -6.36
N ASP A 134 3.04 15.98 -5.57
CA ASP A 134 4.13 16.97 -5.62
C ASP A 134 5.48 16.39 -5.17
N THR A 135 5.47 15.36 -4.32
CA THR A 135 6.68 14.70 -3.78
C THR A 135 6.97 13.33 -4.41
N GLY A 136 6.07 12.79 -5.22
CA GLY A 136 6.22 11.44 -5.78
C GLY A 136 5.93 10.31 -4.78
N ILE A 137 5.35 10.60 -3.61
CA ILE A 137 5.02 9.59 -2.61
C ILE A 137 3.73 8.86 -3.04
N GLY A 138 3.80 7.55 -3.22
CA GLY A 138 2.68 6.75 -3.72
C GLY A 138 1.61 6.41 -2.66
N VAL A 139 1.95 6.45 -1.37
CA VAL A 139 1.07 5.99 -0.30
C VAL A 139 0.45 7.16 0.45
N VAL A 140 -0.88 7.21 0.50
CA VAL A 140 -1.64 8.21 1.24
C VAL A 140 -2.64 7.51 2.16
N SER A 141 -2.67 7.86 3.45
CA SER A 141 -3.59 7.28 4.43
C SER A 141 -4.16 8.32 5.37
N ALA A 142 -5.28 8.00 6.01
CA ALA A 142 -5.74 8.77 7.16
C ALA A 142 -4.72 8.67 8.31
N LEU A 143 -4.71 9.69 9.17
CA LEU A 143 -3.82 9.72 10.33
C LEU A 143 -4.11 8.54 11.24
N ASP A 144 -3.10 7.73 11.51
CA ASP A 144 -3.13 6.58 12.40
C ASP A 144 -1.88 6.53 13.26
N GLY A 145 -2.01 6.04 14.49
CA GLY A 145 -0.90 5.85 15.43
C GLY A 145 -0.23 7.13 15.95
N LEU A 146 -0.64 8.31 15.51
CA LEU A 146 -0.10 9.61 15.94
C LEU A 146 -1.17 10.46 16.61
N LYS A 147 -0.84 11.03 17.78
CA LYS A 147 -1.75 11.94 18.47
C LYS A 147 -1.81 13.29 17.74
N THR A 148 -3.01 13.81 17.53
CA THR A 148 -3.22 15.12 16.88
C THR A 148 -2.50 16.26 17.60
N SER A 149 -2.35 16.17 18.92
CA SER A 149 -1.63 17.15 19.74
C SER A 149 -0.14 17.24 19.42
N SER A 150 0.49 16.15 18.98
CA SER A 150 1.91 16.13 18.62
C SER A 150 2.20 16.66 17.21
N LEU A 151 1.16 17.03 16.45
CA LEU A 151 1.33 17.45 15.06
C LEU A 151 1.59 18.96 14.90
N HIS A 152 1.77 19.72 15.97
CA HIS A 152 2.06 21.16 15.90
C HIS A 152 1.11 21.92 14.95
N ARG A 153 -0.20 21.61 15.02
CA ARG A 153 -1.27 22.16 14.17
C ARG A 153 -1.11 21.84 12.67
N ALA A 154 -0.28 20.87 12.30
CA ALA A 154 -0.18 20.43 10.91
C ALA A 154 -1.45 19.69 10.46
N GLN A 155 -1.76 19.79 9.19
CA GLN A 155 -2.82 19.07 8.52
C GLN A 155 -2.31 17.70 8.01
N LEU A 156 -1.02 17.66 7.63
CA LEU A 156 -0.38 16.52 6.98
C LEU A 156 0.87 16.09 7.74
N VAL A 157 1.18 14.81 7.65
CA VAL A 157 2.42 14.22 8.16
C VAL A 157 3.05 13.40 7.05
N ILE A 158 4.33 13.53 6.85
CA ILE A 158 5.12 12.58 6.08
C ILE A 158 5.90 11.71 7.07
N VAL A 159 5.81 10.42 6.91
CA VAL A 159 6.66 9.46 7.63
C VAL A 159 7.57 8.81 6.60
N LEU A 160 8.87 9.07 6.73
CA LEU A 160 9.88 8.46 5.88
C LEU A 160 10.03 6.99 6.28
N GLY A 161 9.90 6.10 5.35
CA GLY A 161 10.02 4.68 5.52
C GLY A 161 11.24 4.11 4.81
N ALA A 162 11.38 2.78 4.85
CA ALA A 162 12.38 2.08 4.07
C ALA A 162 12.13 2.30 2.57
N SER A 163 13.21 2.56 1.82
CA SER A 163 13.23 2.66 0.35
C SER A 163 13.68 1.35 -0.27
#